data_55c47839a17d2220662407d1c02ccf84
#
_entry.id   55c47839a17d2220662407d1c02ccf84
#
_cell.length_a   1.000
_cell.length_b   1.000
_cell.length_c   1.000
_cell.angle_alpha   90.00
_cell.angle_beta   90.00
_cell.angle_gamma   90.00
#
_symmetry.space_group_name_H-M   'P 1'
#
loop_
_entity.id
_entity.type
_entity.pdbx_description
1 polymer ?
#
loop_
_entity_poly.entity_id
_entity_poly.type
_entity_poly.pdbx_seq_one_letter_code
_entity_poly.pdbx_strand_id
1 'polypeptide(L)'
;MNVDVLNRSGIQPAAASKVGIADGDVHPRPAGAGIGGVSKSLYPYLSKRWQEHVESFGAIYRQPWEKGSAYIKGQPQASRRDAFPPGGMPGSDLAFMQKQHLDPNNVVLGILNPLTSGQGTQNPELSAALTHATNEWEVAEWTSRDSRLRASVVVPYEDAVASVKEIELRAPDANFAQVLLLSRTAEPLGQRRYWPIYEAAAAAGLPIGVHAFGYGGWPITTGGWGSFYLEEMVGHAQAQQALLISMIFEGVFERIPNLKVVLIEAGLAWGASLAWRMDRQWTKLKAETPHLKMLPSEYMRRNVWFTTQPIEEPEPREHLAEAIEWLGWDRVLFATDYPHWDFDDPAHALPIRMTEAQRRAVFLENAKSVYRLL
;
A
#
# COMPACT_ATOMS: atom_id res chain seq x y z
N MET A 1 -7.61 -30.42 15.98
CA MET A 1 -8.72 -29.57 16.39
C MET A 1 -9.29 -28.97 15.13
N ASN A 2 -10.52 -29.36 14.78
CA ASN A 2 -11.23 -28.77 13.65
C ASN A 2 -11.59 -27.34 14.03
N VAL A 3 -11.06 -26.37 13.31
CA VAL A 3 -11.57 -25.01 13.35
C VAL A 3 -12.82 -25.03 12.49
N ASP A 4 -13.98 -25.16 13.13
CA ASP A 4 -15.25 -24.91 12.48
C ASP A 4 -15.25 -23.44 12.04
N VAL A 5 -15.21 -23.26 10.73
CA VAL A 5 -15.50 -21.98 10.09
C VAL A 5 -16.93 -21.63 10.53
N LEU A 6 -17.05 -20.58 11.32
CA LEU A 6 -18.34 -20.05 11.78
C LEU A 6 -19.24 -19.85 10.57
N ASN A 7 -20.25 -20.69 10.50
CA ASN A 7 -21.29 -20.64 9.48
C ASN A 7 -22.07 -19.33 9.67
N ARG A 8 -21.73 -18.29 8.91
CA ARG A 8 -22.44 -16.99 8.88
C ARG A 8 -23.75 -17.16 8.11
N SER A 9 -24.65 -17.98 8.66
CA SER A 9 -26.01 -18.15 8.13
C SER A 9 -26.84 -16.93 8.49
N GLY A 10 -27.16 -16.11 7.50
CA GLY A 10 -28.18 -15.05 7.63
C GLY A 10 -28.06 -13.85 6.72
N ILE A 11 -26.95 -13.65 6.02
CA ILE A 11 -26.84 -12.58 5.03
C ILE A 11 -26.96 -13.23 3.65
N GLN A 12 -28.11 -13.04 3.00
CA GLN A 12 -28.20 -13.38 1.57
C GLN A 12 -27.15 -12.55 0.84
N PRO A 13 -26.35 -13.18 -0.06
CA PRO A 13 -25.42 -12.44 -0.87
C PRO A 13 -26.19 -11.37 -1.64
N ALA A 14 -25.82 -10.12 -1.47
CA ALA A 14 -26.33 -9.05 -2.33
C ALA A 14 -26.04 -9.48 -3.78
N ALA A 15 -27.04 -9.42 -4.64
CA ALA A 15 -26.89 -9.73 -6.06
C ALA A 15 -25.63 -9.01 -6.56
N ALA A 16 -24.72 -9.75 -7.20
CA ALA A 16 -23.44 -9.24 -7.67
C ALA A 16 -23.66 -7.88 -8.35
N SER A 17 -23.07 -6.83 -7.82
CA SER A 17 -23.20 -5.47 -8.32
C SER A 17 -22.80 -5.47 -9.79
N LYS A 18 -23.65 -4.95 -10.67
CA LYS A 18 -23.31 -4.70 -12.08
C LYS A 18 -22.28 -3.59 -12.25
N VAL A 19 -21.93 -2.90 -11.17
CA VAL A 19 -20.94 -1.83 -11.13
C VAL A 19 -19.56 -2.45 -11.10
N GLY A 20 -18.66 -1.98 -11.97
CA GLY A 20 -17.26 -2.39 -11.95
C GLY A 20 -16.56 -1.94 -10.67
N ILE A 21 -15.53 -2.67 -10.26
CA ILE A 21 -14.79 -2.43 -9.01
C ILE A 21 -13.41 -1.87 -9.34
N ALA A 22 -13.00 -0.83 -8.62
CA ALA A 22 -11.61 -0.40 -8.54
C ALA A 22 -10.98 -1.00 -7.29
N ASP A 23 -9.96 -1.80 -7.46
CA ASP A 23 -9.19 -2.43 -6.39
C ASP A 23 -7.88 -1.66 -6.19
N GLY A 24 -7.76 -1.02 -5.04
CA GLY A 24 -6.61 -0.16 -4.70
C GLY A 24 -5.35 -0.93 -4.25
N ASP A 25 -5.44 -2.27 -4.09
CA ASP A 25 -4.34 -3.05 -3.55
C ASP A 25 -4.30 -4.48 -4.11
N VAL A 26 -3.42 -4.67 -5.09
CA VAL A 26 -3.18 -5.96 -5.76
C VAL A 26 -1.68 -6.22 -5.82
N HIS A 27 -1.23 -7.41 -5.41
CA HIS A 27 0.18 -7.73 -5.27
C HIS A 27 0.71 -8.65 -6.37
N PRO A 28 1.28 -8.09 -7.46
CA PRO A 28 2.00 -8.88 -8.44
C PRO A 28 3.37 -9.28 -7.86
N ARG A 29 3.83 -10.45 -8.26
CA ARG A 29 5.12 -10.97 -7.84
C ARG A 29 5.93 -11.45 -9.04
N PRO A 30 7.22 -11.08 -9.15
CA PRO A 30 8.09 -11.64 -10.19
C PRO A 30 8.16 -13.17 -10.11
N ALA A 31 7.95 -13.83 -11.24
CA ALA A 31 7.88 -15.29 -11.33
C ALA A 31 9.26 -15.95 -11.19
N GLY A 32 9.25 -17.22 -10.76
CA GLY A 32 10.39 -18.12 -10.78
C GLY A 32 11.33 -18.00 -9.58
N ALA A 33 12.23 -18.96 -9.50
CA ALA A 33 13.27 -18.98 -8.48
C ALA A 33 14.29 -17.85 -8.70
N GLY A 34 14.66 -17.17 -7.61
CA GLY A 34 15.68 -16.13 -7.65
C GLY A 34 17.10 -16.65 -7.44
N ILE A 35 18.06 -15.92 -7.95
CA ILE A 35 19.47 -16.03 -7.55
C ILE A 35 19.75 -14.87 -6.61
N GLY A 36 20.38 -15.15 -5.46
CA GLY A 36 20.71 -14.11 -4.49
C GLY A 36 19.51 -13.30 -3.97
N GLY A 37 18.29 -13.87 -4.01
CA GLY A 37 17.06 -13.19 -3.58
C GLY A 37 16.36 -12.36 -4.66
N VAL A 38 16.91 -12.26 -5.86
CA VAL A 38 16.30 -11.56 -7.00
C VAL A 38 15.73 -12.55 -7.98
N SER A 39 14.46 -12.39 -8.37
CA SER A 39 13.83 -13.24 -9.37
C SER A 39 14.49 -13.11 -10.73
N LYS A 40 14.66 -14.24 -11.43
CA LYS A 40 15.19 -14.23 -12.81
C LYS A 40 14.32 -13.46 -13.78
N SER A 41 13.04 -13.30 -13.51
CA SER A 41 12.14 -12.50 -14.38
C SER A 41 12.48 -10.99 -14.35
N LEU A 42 13.25 -10.52 -13.38
CA LEU A 42 13.75 -9.14 -13.35
C LEU A 42 15.08 -8.98 -14.13
N TYR A 43 15.78 -10.07 -14.45
CA TYR A 43 17.08 -10.00 -15.11
C TYR A 43 17.08 -9.28 -16.46
N PRO A 44 16.07 -9.42 -17.34
CA PRO A 44 16.02 -8.69 -18.60
C PRO A 44 16.09 -7.16 -18.44
N TYR A 45 15.70 -6.66 -17.26
CA TYR A 45 15.61 -5.24 -16.94
C TYR A 45 16.78 -4.74 -16.08
N LEU A 46 17.68 -5.65 -15.66
CA LEU A 46 18.90 -5.32 -14.94
C LEU A 46 20.11 -5.22 -15.89
N SER A 47 20.96 -4.23 -15.69
CA SER A 47 22.25 -4.19 -16.38
C SER A 47 23.09 -5.42 -16.04
N LYS A 48 24.02 -5.81 -16.95
CA LYS A 48 24.91 -6.96 -16.74
C LYS A 48 25.72 -6.83 -15.46
N ARG A 49 26.19 -5.63 -15.12
CA ARG A 49 26.87 -5.35 -13.83
C ARG A 49 26.03 -5.82 -12.65
N TRP A 50 24.74 -5.53 -12.65
CA TRP A 50 23.87 -5.88 -11.53
C TRP A 50 23.46 -7.33 -11.52
N GLN A 51 23.33 -7.96 -12.70
CA GLN A 51 23.14 -9.41 -12.78
C GLN A 51 24.34 -10.15 -12.15
N GLU A 52 25.56 -9.80 -12.56
CA GLU A 52 26.82 -10.37 -12.01
C GLU A 52 26.96 -10.09 -10.49
N HIS A 53 26.59 -8.88 -10.03
CA HIS A 53 26.59 -8.55 -8.61
C HIS A 53 25.65 -9.45 -7.81
N VAL A 54 24.40 -9.61 -8.29
CA VAL A 54 23.39 -10.44 -7.62
C VAL A 54 23.81 -11.92 -7.62
N GLU A 55 24.41 -12.41 -8.70
CA GLU A 55 24.92 -13.78 -8.80
C GLU A 55 26.08 -14.04 -7.83
N SER A 56 26.94 -13.04 -7.63
CA SER A 56 28.14 -13.19 -6.78
C SER A 56 27.85 -12.93 -5.30
N PHE A 57 27.05 -11.93 -4.98
CA PHE A 57 26.85 -11.43 -3.61
C PHE A 57 25.41 -11.54 -3.11
N GLY A 58 24.43 -11.69 -4.01
CA GLY A 58 23.01 -11.62 -3.68
C GLY A 58 22.52 -10.20 -3.45
N ALA A 59 21.21 -10.06 -3.27
CA ALA A 59 20.54 -8.81 -2.91
C ALA A 59 19.92 -8.88 -1.50
N ILE A 60 19.95 -10.05 -0.86
CA ILE A 60 19.46 -10.20 0.50
C ILE A 60 20.52 -9.67 1.45
N TYR A 61 20.17 -8.61 2.14
CA TYR A 61 21.03 -8.02 3.15
C TYR A 61 20.82 -8.72 4.50
N ARG A 62 21.90 -9.29 5.06
CA ARG A 62 21.87 -9.86 6.40
C ARG A 62 22.48 -8.89 7.38
N GLN A 63 21.67 -8.38 8.29
CA GLN A 63 22.15 -7.59 9.42
C GLN A 63 22.34 -8.51 10.62
N PRO A 64 23.54 -8.52 11.26
CA PRO A 64 23.82 -9.37 12.42
C PRO A 64 22.87 -9.13 13.60
N TRP A 65 22.32 -7.92 13.69
CA TRP A 65 21.38 -7.50 14.74
C TRP A 65 19.91 -7.57 14.29
N GLU A 66 19.64 -8.01 13.06
CA GLU A 66 18.28 -8.14 12.56
C GLU A 66 17.59 -9.31 13.28
N LYS A 67 16.52 -8.98 14.01
CA LYS A 67 15.71 -9.97 14.72
C LYS A 67 14.43 -10.32 13.97
N GLY A 68 14.14 -9.66 12.86
CA GLY A 68 12.85 -9.73 12.17
C GLY A 68 12.39 -11.15 11.88
N SER A 69 13.25 -11.98 11.30
CA SER A 69 12.92 -13.38 11.03
C SER A 69 12.96 -14.29 12.27
N ALA A 70 13.61 -13.86 13.35
CA ALA A 70 13.81 -14.70 14.54
C ALA A 70 12.69 -14.51 15.59
N TYR A 71 11.97 -13.39 15.59
CA TYR A 71 10.95 -13.12 16.58
C TYR A 71 9.58 -13.67 16.18
N ILE A 72 9.29 -13.75 14.91
CA ILE A 72 8.03 -14.30 14.39
C ILE A 72 8.18 -15.81 14.30
N LYS A 73 7.76 -16.52 15.33
CA LYS A 73 7.94 -17.97 15.47
C LYS A 73 7.12 -18.82 14.51
N GLY A 74 6.18 -18.27 13.83
CA GLY A 74 5.26 -19.03 12.99
C GLY A 74 4.61 -18.12 11.98
N GLN A 75 5.44 -17.33 11.25
CA GLN A 75 4.89 -16.53 10.17
C GLN A 75 4.17 -17.46 9.19
N PRO A 76 2.84 -17.36 9.06
CA PRO A 76 2.13 -18.12 8.07
C PRO A 76 2.56 -17.65 6.69
N GLN A 77 2.40 -18.50 5.70
CA GLN A 77 2.47 -18.02 4.33
C GLN A 77 1.44 -16.89 4.18
N ALA A 78 1.87 -15.70 3.84
CA ALA A 78 1.01 -14.51 3.77
C ALA A 78 0.04 -14.52 2.57
N SER A 79 -0.24 -15.69 1.98
CA SER A 79 -1.06 -15.83 0.79
C SER A 79 -2.18 -16.85 0.98
N ARG A 80 -3.29 -16.64 0.27
CA ARG A 80 -4.40 -17.60 0.21
C ARG A 80 -3.90 -18.94 -0.31
N ARG A 81 -4.42 -20.05 0.26
CA ARG A 81 -4.04 -21.41 -0.17
C ARG A 81 -4.43 -21.72 -1.61
N ASP A 82 -5.51 -21.12 -2.09
CA ASP A 82 -6.04 -21.29 -3.44
C ASP A 82 -5.42 -20.32 -4.47
N ALA A 83 -4.53 -19.41 -4.05
CA ALA A 83 -3.91 -18.43 -4.93
C ALA A 83 -2.59 -18.89 -5.58
N PHE A 84 -2.21 -20.16 -5.39
CA PHE A 84 -1.01 -20.72 -6.01
C PHE A 84 -1.29 -21.18 -7.44
N PRO A 85 -0.75 -20.51 -8.47
CA PRO A 85 -0.82 -21.03 -9.83
C PRO A 85 0.01 -22.30 -9.97
N PRO A 86 -0.29 -23.17 -10.93
CA PRO A 86 0.49 -24.39 -11.15
C PRO A 86 1.98 -24.11 -11.36
N GLY A 87 2.81 -24.59 -10.43
CA GLY A 87 4.27 -24.40 -10.48
C GLY A 87 4.76 -23.00 -10.13
N GLY A 88 3.90 -22.09 -9.66
CA GLY A 88 4.23 -20.70 -9.34
C GLY A 88 3.87 -20.29 -7.91
N MET A 89 4.25 -19.07 -7.58
CA MET A 89 3.91 -18.41 -6.32
C MET A 89 2.66 -17.53 -6.50
N PRO A 90 1.89 -17.28 -5.44
CA PRO A 90 0.77 -16.35 -5.50
C PRO A 90 1.18 -14.98 -6.06
N GLY A 91 0.35 -14.42 -6.93
CA GLY A 91 0.63 -13.15 -7.61
C GLY A 91 1.65 -13.22 -8.76
N SER A 92 2.15 -14.40 -9.15
CA SER A 92 3.18 -14.53 -10.19
C SER A 92 2.66 -14.86 -11.59
N ASP A 93 1.36 -15.01 -11.76
CA ASP A 93 0.73 -15.42 -13.02
C ASP A 93 -0.50 -14.55 -13.30
N LEU A 94 -0.41 -13.73 -14.34
CA LEU A 94 -1.49 -12.81 -14.73
C LEU A 94 -2.77 -13.56 -15.13
N ALA A 95 -2.66 -14.64 -15.92
CA ALA A 95 -3.84 -15.39 -16.37
C ALA A 95 -4.57 -16.05 -15.19
N PHE A 96 -3.80 -16.51 -14.20
CA PHE A 96 -4.36 -17.04 -12.97
C PHE A 96 -5.08 -15.95 -12.16
N MET A 97 -4.47 -14.75 -12.01
CA MET A 97 -5.09 -13.60 -11.35
C MET A 97 -6.37 -13.15 -12.07
N GLN A 98 -6.35 -13.08 -13.40
CA GLN A 98 -7.55 -12.77 -14.19
C GLN A 98 -8.69 -13.72 -13.84
N LYS A 99 -8.43 -15.02 -13.93
CA LYS A 99 -9.43 -16.07 -13.67
C LYS A 99 -9.92 -16.10 -12.22
N GLN A 100 -9.03 -15.88 -11.25
CA GLN A 100 -9.36 -16.03 -9.83
C GLN A 100 -9.92 -14.75 -9.21
N HIS A 101 -9.47 -13.60 -9.67
CA HIS A 101 -9.77 -12.31 -9.01
C HIS A 101 -10.42 -11.30 -9.97
N LEU A 102 -9.74 -10.91 -11.06
CA LEU A 102 -10.20 -9.77 -11.85
C LEU A 102 -11.55 -10.01 -12.53
N ASP A 103 -11.74 -11.18 -13.14
CA ASP A 103 -12.98 -11.49 -13.90
C ASP A 103 -14.15 -11.81 -12.96
N PRO A 104 -14.03 -12.71 -11.96
CA PRO A 104 -15.14 -13.03 -11.07
C PRO A 104 -15.65 -11.85 -10.27
N ASN A 105 -14.75 -10.95 -9.88
CA ASN A 105 -15.07 -9.78 -9.06
C ASN A 105 -15.42 -8.53 -9.89
N ASN A 106 -15.44 -8.64 -11.22
CA ASN A 106 -15.69 -7.51 -12.12
C ASN A 106 -14.76 -6.31 -11.83
N VAL A 107 -13.45 -6.60 -11.61
CA VAL A 107 -12.44 -5.56 -11.43
C VAL A 107 -12.21 -4.86 -12.76
N VAL A 108 -12.50 -3.57 -12.81
CA VAL A 108 -12.30 -2.70 -13.98
C VAL A 108 -11.06 -1.83 -13.87
N LEU A 109 -10.53 -1.71 -12.65
CA LEU A 109 -9.27 -1.02 -12.33
C LEU A 109 -8.60 -1.76 -11.18
N GLY A 110 -7.36 -2.20 -11.34
CA GLY A 110 -6.52 -2.77 -10.29
C GLY A 110 -5.21 -2.01 -10.19
N ILE A 111 -4.86 -1.55 -9.00
CA ILE A 111 -3.60 -0.87 -8.71
C ILE A 111 -2.59 -1.90 -8.20
N LEU A 112 -1.51 -2.07 -8.92
CA LEU A 112 -0.45 -3.04 -8.60
C LEU A 112 0.53 -2.45 -7.58
N ASN A 113 0.70 -3.15 -6.46
CA ASN A 113 1.62 -2.79 -5.39
C ASN A 113 2.62 -3.94 -5.15
N PRO A 114 3.73 -4.02 -5.92
CA PRO A 114 4.72 -5.07 -5.74
C PRO A 114 5.52 -4.89 -4.46
N LEU A 115 5.48 -5.87 -3.56
CA LEU A 115 6.19 -5.83 -2.28
C LEU A 115 7.62 -6.36 -2.35
N THR A 116 7.99 -7.07 -3.42
CA THR A 116 9.35 -7.60 -3.66
C THR A 116 10.09 -6.76 -4.70
N SER A 117 10.24 -5.48 -4.43
CA SER A 117 10.63 -4.46 -5.40
C SER A 117 12.04 -3.90 -5.22
N GLY A 118 12.78 -4.34 -4.20
CA GLY A 118 14.12 -3.81 -3.90
C GLY A 118 14.15 -2.49 -3.13
N GLN A 119 13.01 -1.90 -2.78
CA GLN A 119 12.90 -0.59 -2.10
C GLN A 119 13.65 -0.52 -0.77
N GLY A 120 13.71 -1.62 -0.02
CA GLY A 120 14.40 -1.71 1.27
C GLY A 120 15.83 -2.21 1.18
N THR A 121 16.40 -2.35 -0.01
CA THR A 121 17.79 -2.78 -0.19
C THR A 121 18.74 -1.70 0.32
N GLN A 122 19.63 -2.05 1.25
CA GLN A 122 20.50 -1.07 1.92
C GLN A 122 21.62 -0.50 1.02
N ASN A 123 22.00 -1.20 -0.04
CA ASN A 123 22.85 -0.63 -1.07
C ASN A 123 22.00 0.27 -1.96
N PRO A 124 22.14 1.61 -1.91
CA PRO A 124 21.25 2.53 -2.61
C PRO A 124 21.31 2.39 -4.13
N GLU A 125 22.49 2.11 -4.70
CA GLU A 125 22.62 1.88 -6.15
C GLU A 125 21.93 0.59 -6.60
N LEU A 126 22.01 -0.48 -5.79
CA LEU A 126 21.30 -1.72 -6.07
C LEU A 126 19.78 -1.54 -5.87
N SER A 127 19.38 -0.80 -4.84
CA SER A 127 17.97 -0.44 -4.62
C SER A 127 17.39 0.29 -5.84
N ALA A 128 18.10 1.30 -6.35
CA ALA A 128 17.70 2.03 -7.54
C ALA A 128 17.63 1.14 -8.79
N ALA A 129 18.57 0.20 -8.96
CA ALA A 129 18.54 -0.72 -10.08
C ALA A 129 17.37 -1.73 -10.00
N LEU A 130 17.08 -2.24 -8.81
CA LEU A 130 15.98 -3.20 -8.60
C LEU A 130 14.61 -2.54 -8.73
N THR A 131 14.44 -1.33 -8.19
CA THR A 131 13.19 -0.57 -8.33
C THR A 131 12.92 -0.22 -9.78
N HIS A 132 13.94 0.24 -10.52
CA HIS A 132 13.84 0.47 -11.96
C HIS A 132 13.44 -0.80 -12.71
N ALA A 133 14.11 -1.93 -12.45
CA ALA A 133 13.78 -3.21 -13.08
C ALA A 133 12.36 -3.68 -12.75
N THR A 134 11.87 -3.42 -11.53
CA THR A 134 10.50 -3.74 -11.13
C THR A 134 9.48 -2.91 -11.93
N ASN A 135 9.72 -1.62 -12.10
CA ASN A 135 8.85 -0.74 -12.89
C ASN A 135 8.77 -1.18 -14.37
N GLU A 136 9.89 -1.54 -14.98
CA GLU A 136 9.91 -2.09 -16.34
C GLU A 136 9.13 -3.41 -16.42
N TRP A 137 9.34 -4.29 -15.44
CA TRP A 137 8.67 -5.58 -15.36
C TRP A 137 7.14 -5.44 -15.20
N GLU A 138 6.66 -4.52 -14.35
CA GLU A 138 5.23 -4.28 -14.18
C GLU A 138 4.56 -3.86 -15.49
N VAL A 139 5.22 -3.01 -16.26
CA VAL A 139 4.70 -2.61 -17.58
C VAL A 139 4.73 -3.79 -18.55
N ALA A 140 5.85 -4.47 -18.69
CA ALA A 140 6.02 -5.52 -19.69
C ALA A 140 5.16 -6.76 -19.42
N GLU A 141 5.02 -7.15 -18.16
CA GLU A 141 4.39 -8.42 -17.81
C GLU A 141 2.93 -8.28 -17.33
N TRP A 142 2.49 -7.07 -16.96
CA TRP A 142 1.18 -6.85 -16.35
C TRP A 142 0.34 -5.80 -17.08
N THR A 143 0.71 -4.52 -17.01
CA THR A 143 -0.18 -3.44 -17.49
C THR A 143 -0.31 -3.39 -19.01
N SER A 144 0.72 -3.80 -19.78
CA SER A 144 0.62 -3.93 -21.24
C SER A 144 -0.23 -5.12 -21.70
N ARG A 145 -0.48 -6.08 -20.80
CA ARG A 145 -1.22 -7.31 -21.10
C ARG A 145 -2.67 -7.28 -20.61
N ASP A 146 -2.98 -6.43 -19.64
CA ASP A 146 -4.35 -6.21 -19.17
C ASP A 146 -4.59 -4.72 -18.91
N SER A 147 -5.43 -4.11 -19.73
CA SER A 147 -5.72 -2.66 -19.67
C SER A 147 -6.45 -2.21 -18.41
N ARG A 148 -6.95 -3.14 -17.60
CA ARG A 148 -7.55 -2.85 -16.28
C ARG A 148 -6.51 -2.52 -15.24
N LEU A 149 -5.26 -2.94 -15.41
CA LEU A 149 -4.20 -2.79 -14.42
C LEU A 149 -3.43 -1.48 -14.59
N ARG A 150 -3.00 -0.93 -13.47
CA ARG A 150 -2.07 0.20 -13.39
C ARG A 150 -0.99 -0.12 -12.38
N ALA A 151 0.25 0.18 -12.75
CA ALA A 151 1.41 -0.02 -11.92
C ALA A 151 1.56 1.12 -10.90
N SER A 152 2.22 0.85 -9.82
CA SER A 152 2.76 1.85 -8.91
C SER A 152 4.22 2.11 -9.26
N VAL A 153 4.63 3.39 -9.34
CA VAL A 153 6.05 3.73 -9.50
C VAL A 153 6.78 3.34 -8.23
N VAL A 154 7.54 2.27 -8.29
CA VAL A 154 8.39 1.83 -7.17
C VAL A 154 9.66 2.67 -7.15
N VAL A 155 10.00 3.24 -6.01
CA VAL A 155 11.17 4.14 -5.87
C VAL A 155 12.06 3.71 -4.70
N PRO A 156 13.39 3.93 -4.78
CA PRO A 156 14.31 3.70 -3.67
C PRO A 156 14.21 4.86 -2.66
N TYR A 157 13.11 4.93 -1.90
CA TYR A 157 12.69 6.11 -1.14
C TYR A 157 13.71 6.63 -0.12
N GLU A 158 14.67 5.84 0.31
CA GLU A 158 15.77 6.31 1.16
C GLU A 158 16.82 7.13 0.38
N ASP A 159 16.78 7.09 -0.96
CA ASP A 159 17.53 7.95 -1.88
C ASP A 159 16.57 8.84 -2.67
N ALA A 160 16.33 10.05 -2.15
CA ALA A 160 15.41 10.98 -2.77
C ALA A 160 15.83 11.40 -4.19
N VAL A 161 17.13 11.47 -4.49
CA VAL A 161 17.63 11.85 -5.81
C VAL A 161 17.33 10.78 -6.84
N ALA A 162 17.59 9.51 -6.52
CA ALA A 162 17.26 8.40 -7.40
C ALA A 162 15.74 8.24 -7.55
N SER A 163 14.98 8.47 -6.47
CA SER A 163 13.52 8.42 -6.49
C SER A 163 12.91 9.47 -7.41
N VAL A 164 13.38 10.72 -7.35
CA VAL A 164 12.91 11.79 -8.24
C VAL A 164 13.15 11.45 -9.71
N LYS A 165 14.35 10.93 -10.03
CA LYS A 165 14.67 10.52 -11.41
C LYS A 165 13.72 9.43 -11.92
N GLU A 166 13.41 8.45 -11.09
CA GLU A 166 12.49 7.37 -11.48
C GLU A 166 11.06 7.88 -11.64
N ILE A 167 10.58 8.77 -10.75
CA ILE A 167 9.28 9.42 -10.88
C ILE A 167 9.17 10.21 -12.18
N GLU A 168 10.16 11.06 -12.47
CA GLU A 168 10.20 11.88 -13.70
C GLU A 168 10.21 10.99 -14.96
N LEU A 169 10.92 9.87 -14.93
CA LEU A 169 10.97 8.92 -16.03
C LEU A 169 9.59 8.27 -16.26
N ARG A 170 8.85 7.91 -15.20
CA ARG A 170 7.57 7.20 -15.29
C ARG A 170 6.36 8.12 -15.41
N ALA A 171 6.46 9.36 -15.01
CA ALA A 171 5.33 10.30 -14.99
C ALA A 171 4.58 10.45 -16.32
N PRO A 172 5.24 10.41 -17.51
CA PRO A 172 4.54 10.47 -18.79
C PRO A 172 3.83 9.18 -19.19
N ASP A 173 4.12 8.07 -18.54
CA ASP A 173 3.57 6.74 -18.90
C ASP A 173 2.23 6.50 -18.20
N ALA A 174 1.15 6.39 -18.98
CA ALA A 174 -0.20 6.12 -18.50
C ALA A 174 -0.38 4.75 -17.82
N ASN A 175 0.61 3.88 -17.88
CA ASN A 175 0.61 2.62 -17.13
C ASN A 175 0.75 2.83 -15.62
N PHE A 176 1.26 3.97 -15.16
CA PHE A 176 1.47 4.26 -13.76
C PHE A 176 0.38 5.15 -13.16
N ALA A 177 -0.11 4.79 -11.97
CA ALA A 177 -1.19 5.49 -11.28
C ALA A 177 -0.79 6.20 -9.99
N GLN A 178 0.28 5.77 -9.33
CA GLN A 178 0.79 6.33 -8.07
C GLN A 178 2.29 6.10 -7.91
N VAL A 179 2.88 6.74 -6.89
CA VAL A 179 4.23 6.41 -6.39
C VAL A 179 4.09 5.59 -5.12
N LEU A 180 4.72 4.42 -5.04
CA LEU A 180 4.61 3.50 -3.92
C LEU A 180 5.77 3.69 -2.93
N LEU A 181 5.42 3.98 -1.68
CA LEU A 181 6.30 3.93 -0.51
C LEU A 181 5.84 2.83 0.44
N LEU A 182 6.74 2.40 1.33
CA LEU A 182 6.41 1.47 2.41
C LEU A 182 6.44 2.20 3.75
N SER A 183 5.67 1.72 4.72
CA SER A 183 5.48 2.43 6.00
C SER A 183 6.67 2.32 6.97
N ARG A 184 7.55 1.32 6.79
CA ARG A 184 8.75 1.16 7.62
C ARG A 184 9.93 1.82 6.93
N THR A 185 10.18 3.06 7.29
CA THR A 185 11.25 3.90 6.74
C THR A 185 12.31 4.20 7.81
N ALA A 186 13.50 4.63 7.39
CA ALA A 186 14.59 4.97 8.32
C ALA A 186 14.22 6.12 9.25
N GLU A 187 13.45 7.09 8.75
CA GLU A 187 12.92 8.23 9.50
C GLU A 187 11.43 8.39 9.20
N PRO A 188 10.66 9.09 10.05
CA PRO A 188 9.25 9.37 9.77
C PRO A 188 9.08 10.10 8.44
N LEU A 189 8.08 9.70 7.64
CA LEU A 189 7.87 10.21 6.28
C LEU A 189 7.57 11.72 6.18
N GLY A 190 7.33 12.43 7.27
CA GLY A 190 7.26 13.89 7.28
C GLY A 190 8.62 14.58 7.14
N GLN A 191 9.72 13.89 7.40
CA GLN A 191 11.06 14.46 7.40
C GLN A 191 11.45 15.01 6.02
N ARG A 192 12.16 16.13 6.01
CA ARG A 192 12.47 16.92 4.80
C ARG A 192 13.25 16.16 3.74
N ARG A 193 13.96 15.11 4.12
CA ARG A 193 14.69 14.25 3.18
C ARG A 193 13.77 13.57 2.16
N TYR A 194 12.50 13.34 2.49
CA TYR A 194 11.51 12.73 1.60
C TYR A 194 10.74 13.77 0.74
N TRP A 195 10.79 15.05 1.07
CA TRP A 195 10.02 16.09 0.39
C TRP A 195 10.24 16.15 -1.13
N PRO A 196 11.48 15.99 -1.65
CA PRO A 196 11.68 15.97 -3.09
C PRO A 196 10.85 14.90 -3.81
N ILE A 197 10.62 13.75 -3.18
CA ILE A 197 9.75 12.67 -3.70
C ILE A 197 8.32 13.18 -3.84
N TYR A 198 7.81 13.85 -2.80
CA TYR A 198 6.45 14.40 -2.78
C TYR A 198 6.26 15.54 -3.77
N GLU A 199 7.25 16.40 -3.90
CA GLU A 199 7.24 17.49 -4.88
C GLU A 199 7.22 16.94 -6.32
N ALA A 200 8.02 15.93 -6.62
CA ALA A 200 8.04 15.27 -7.94
C ALA A 200 6.71 14.55 -8.22
N ALA A 201 6.18 13.77 -7.27
CA ALA A 201 4.91 13.09 -7.41
C ALA A 201 3.75 14.07 -7.61
N ALA A 202 3.68 15.14 -6.83
CA ALA A 202 2.63 16.16 -6.93
C ALA A 202 2.73 16.93 -8.26
N ALA A 203 3.93 17.23 -8.75
CA ALA A 203 4.16 17.86 -10.05
C ALA A 203 3.71 16.95 -11.21
N ALA A 204 3.94 15.65 -11.10
CA ALA A 204 3.46 14.63 -12.02
C ALA A 204 1.95 14.37 -11.89
N GLY A 205 1.33 14.84 -10.81
CA GLY A 205 -0.07 14.57 -10.48
C GLY A 205 -0.33 13.14 -10.00
N LEU A 206 0.70 12.43 -9.61
CA LEU A 206 0.61 11.09 -9.03
C LEU A 206 0.39 11.17 -7.52
N PRO A 207 -0.57 10.45 -6.93
CA PRO A 207 -0.65 10.30 -5.49
C PRO A 207 0.53 9.50 -4.95
N ILE A 208 0.83 9.67 -3.67
CA ILE A 208 1.72 8.79 -2.92
C ILE A 208 0.87 7.69 -2.28
N GLY A 209 1.09 6.44 -2.66
CA GLY A 209 0.61 5.28 -1.91
C GLY A 209 1.61 4.91 -0.83
N VAL A 210 1.16 4.77 0.42
CA VAL A 210 2.00 4.27 1.51
C VAL A 210 1.43 2.96 2.01
N HIS A 211 2.09 1.86 1.65
CA HIS A 211 1.65 0.52 2.00
C HIS A 211 2.19 0.10 3.36
N ALA A 212 1.36 -0.59 4.14
CA ALA A 212 1.74 -1.17 5.42
C ALA A 212 2.73 -2.29 5.17
N PHE A 213 3.95 -2.09 5.32
CA PHE A 213 5.05 -3.05 5.26
C PHE A 213 6.38 -2.32 5.22
N GLY A 214 7.47 -3.03 5.15
CA GLY A 214 8.78 -2.46 4.94
C GLY A 214 9.86 -3.52 4.99
N TYR A 215 10.94 -3.24 4.31
CA TYR A 215 12.12 -4.06 4.34
C TYR A 215 13.10 -3.53 5.37
N GLY A 216 14.03 -4.41 5.77
CA GLY A 216 15.06 -4.06 6.71
C GLY A 216 14.68 -4.28 8.16
N GLY A 217 15.64 -4.14 9.04
CA GLY A 217 15.57 -4.48 10.44
C GLY A 217 14.73 -3.51 11.32
N TRP A 218 13.76 -2.81 10.76
CA TRP A 218 12.95 -1.87 11.52
C TRP A 218 11.69 -2.54 12.08
N PRO A 219 11.42 -2.42 13.40
CA PRO A 219 10.14 -2.85 13.96
C PRO A 219 9.00 -1.98 13.42
N ILE A 220 7.76 -2.47 13.54
CA ILE A 220 6.56 -1.72 13.13
C ILE A 220 6.46 -0.38 13.86
N THR A 221 6.82 -0.38 15.14
CA THR A 221 6.77 0.80 16.00
C THR A 221 8.01 0.90 16.87
N THR A 222 8.19 2.02 17.55
CA THR A 222 9.24 2.22 18.55
C THR A 222 9.09 1.33 19.78
N GLY A 223 7.97 0.58 19.91
CA GLY A 223 7.74 -0.41 20.95
C GLY A 223 8.59 -1.68 20.83
N GLY A 224 9.38 -1.79 19.76
CA GLY A 224 10.27 -2.93 19.52
C GLY A 224 9.61 -4.04 18.69
N TRP A 225 10.19 -5.23 18.79
CA TRP A 225 9.77 -6.40 18.03
C TRP A 225 8.69 -7.19 18.77
N GLY A 226 7.60 -7.52 18.08
CA GLY A 226 6.59 -8.43 18.56
C GLY A 226 7.09 -9.89 18.67
N SER A 227 6.29 -10.75 19.28
CA SER A 227 6.56 -12.20 19.40
C SER A 227 5.71 -13.05 18.46
N PHE A 228 4.59 -12.50 18.01
CA PHE A 228 3.62 -13.20 17.18
C PHE A 228 3.29 -12.42 15.91
N TYR A 229 3.01 -13.14 14.83
CA TYR A 229 2.56 -12.55 13.58
C TYR A 229 1.29 -11.67 13.77
N LEU A 230 0.41 -12.09 14.67
CA LEU A 230 -0.79 -11.32 15.02
C LEU A 230 -0.46 -9.91 15.54
N GLU A 231 0.63 -9.73 16.29
CA GLU A 231 1.06 -8.41 16.77
C GLU A 231 1.51 -7.52 15.60
N GLU A 232 2.11 -8.13 14.58
CA GLU A 232 2.50 -7.42 13.35
C GLU A 232 1.27 -6.96 12.58
N MET A 233 0.31 -7.83 12.34
CA MET A 233 -0.93 -7.51 11.63
C MET A 233 -1.73 -6.38 12.29
N VAL A 234 -1.88 -6.43 13.62
CA VAL A 234 -2.54 -5.35 14.36
C VAL A 234 -1.69 -4.07 14.39
N GLY A 235 -0.38 -4.20 14.31
CA GLY A 235 0.57 -3.10 14.40
C GLY A 235 0.68 -2.23 13.15
N HIS A 236 0.21 -2.66 11.99
CA HIS A 236 0.32 -1.90 10.73
C HIS A 236 -0.29 -0.50 10.86
N ALA A 237 -1.46 -0.38 11.48
CA ALA A 237 -2.10 0.92 11.75
C ALA A 237 -1.19 1.88 12.53
N GLN A 238 -0.39 1.39 13.48
CA GLN A 238 0.48 2.23 14.32
C GLN A 238 1.62 2.86 13.50
N ALA A 239 2.19 2.14 12.55
CA ALA A 239 3.20 2.69 11.63
C ALA A 239 2.60 3.81 10.78
N GLN A 240 1.42 3.58 10.20
CA GLN A 240 0.70 4.56 9.39
C GLN A 240 0.31 5.80 10.20
N GLN A 241 -0.12 5.63 11.46
CA GLN A 241 -0.39 6.76 12.36
C GLN A 241 0.86 7.61 12.61
N ALA A 242 1.99 6.97 12.90
CA ALA A 242 3.23 7.68 13.19
C ALA A 242 3.71 8.52 11.98
N LEU A 243 3.68 7.94 10.79
CA LEU A 243 4.09 8.67 9.58
C LEU A 243 3.11 9.79 9.21
N LEU A 244 1.80 9.61 9.39
CA LEU A 244 0.79 10.63 9.12
C LEU A 244 0.94 11.82 10.09
N ILE A 245 1.15 11.55 11.37
CA ILE A 245 1.47 12.58 12.38
C ILE A 245 2.68 13.40 11.92
N SER A 246 3.76 12.73 11.49
CA SER A 246 4.97 13.37 11.01
C SER A 246 4.71 14.23 9.76
N MET A 247 4.02 13.70 8.75
CA MET A 247 3.72 14.45 7.52
C MET A 247 2.92 15.72 7.79
N ILE A 248 1.96 15.67 8.72
CA ILE A 248 1.14 16.83 9.08
C ILE A 248 1.99 17.86 9.85
N PHE A 249 2.65 17.45 10.94
CA PHE A 249 3.34 18.40 11.81
C PHE A 249 4.64 18.96 11.21
N GLU A 250 5.33 18.23 10.35
CA GLU A 250 6.47 18.76 9.57
C GLU A 250 6.01 19.75 8.48
N GLY A 251 4.70 19.75 8.13
CA GLY A 251 4.13 20.70 7.18
C GLY A 251 4.20 20.26 5.72
N VAL A 252 4.28 18.96 5.43
CA VAL A 252 4.28 18.43 4.07
C VAL A 252 3.07 18.96 3.28
N PHE A 253 1.88 18.89 3.87
CA PHE A 253 0.63 19.31 3.22
C PHE A 253 0.43 20.84 3.18
N GLU A 254 1.15 21.58 3.99
CA GLU A 254 1.21 23.04 3.87
C GLU A 254 2.13 23.45 2.73
N ARG A 255 3.27 22.77 2.59
CA ARG A 255 4.24 22.98 1.53
C ARG A 255 3.72 22.54 0.15
N ILE A 256 2.99 21.41 0.10
CA ILE A 256 2.51 20.78 -1.14
C ILE A 256 0.99 20.52 -1.01
N PRO A 257 0.15 21.59 -1.15
CA PRO A 257 -1.28 21.49 -0.86
C PRO A 257 -2.07 20.54 -1.77
N ASN A 258 -1.57 20.26 -2.97
CA ASN A 258 -2.17 19.35 -3.95
C ASN A 258 -1.66 17.91 -3.84
N LEU A 259 -0.76 17.61 -2.93
CA LEU A 259 -0.31 16.24 -2.69
C LEU A 259 -1.48 15.39 -2.20
N LYS A 260 -1.67 14.24 -2.83
CA LYS A 260 -2.59 13.19 -2.38
C LYS A 260 -1.79 12.05 -1.78
N VAL A 261 -2.25 11.54 -0.65
CA VAL A 261 -1.65 10.38 0.03
C VAL A 261 -2.71 9.32 0.24
N VAL A 262 -2.43 8.09 -0.18
CA VAL A 262 -3.28 6.92 0.04
C VAL A 262 -2.60 6.02 1.06
N LEU A 263 -3.23 5.80 2.20
CA LEU A 263 -2.77 4.87 3.22
C LEU A 263 -3.35 3.49 2.90
N ILE A 264 -2.46 2.54 2.61
CA ILE A 264 -2.82 1.21 2.10
C ILE A 264 -2.54 0.16 3.17
N GLU A 265 -3.47 -0.77 3.35
CA GLU A 265 -3.37 -1.91 4.28
C GLU A 265 -3.13 -1.52 5.76
N ALA A 266 -3.94 -0.59 6.28
CA ALA A 266 -3.75 -0.14 7.68
C ALA A 266 -5.05 0.10 8.46
N GLY A 267 -6.20 -0.24 7.89
CA GLY A 267 -7.48 0.15 8.45
C GLY A 267 -7.75 1.65 8.30
N LEU A 268 -8.88 2.10 8.83
CA LEU A 268 -9.29 3.50 8.69
C LEU A 268 -10.00 4.09 9.92
N ALA A 269 -10.63 3.28 10.77
CA ALA A 269 -11.46 3.78 11.87
C ALA A 269 -10.64 4.58 12.92
N TRP A 270 -9.36 4.26 13.05
CA TRP A 270 -8.42 4.99 13.90
C TRP A 270 -8.19 6.45 13.44
N GLY A 271 -8.47 6.77 12.18
CA GLY A 271 -8.23 8.10 11.60
C GLY A 271 -8.97 9.20 12.33
N ALA A 272 -10.24 8.98 12.68
CA ALA A 272 -11.05 9.96 13.41
C ALA A 272 -10.45 10.27 14.79
N SER A 273 -10.13 9.24 15.57
CA SER A 273 -9.58 9.41 16.92
C SER A 273 -8.20 10.06 16.92
N LEU A 274 -7.36 9.72 15.93
CA LEU A 274 -6.06 10.36 15.74
C LEU A 274 -6.20 11.85 15.44
N ALA A 275 -7.10 12.20 14.52
CA ALA A 275 -7.34 13.59 14.14
C ALA A 275 -7.80 14.45 15.32
N TRP A 276 -8.76 13.96 16.12
CA TRP A 276 -9.20 14.67 17.32
C TRP A 276 -8.06 14.87 18.32
N ARG A 277 -7.21 13.89 18.48
CA ARG A 277 -6.02 13.98 19.34
C ARG A 277 -5.05 15.05 18.83
N MET A 278 -4.75 15.03 17.53
CA MET A 278 -3.85 16.00 16.89
C MET A 278 -4.38 17.43 17.03
N ASP A 279 -5.65 17.67 16.72
CA ASP A 279 -6.29 18.98 16.84
C ASP A 279 -6.23 19.52 18.27
N ARG A 280 -6.54 18.67 19.24
CA ARG A 280 -6.52 19.04 20.67
C ARG A 280 -5.13 19.40 21.14
N GLN A 281 -4.10 18.67 20.75
CA GLN A 281 -2.72 18.98 21.13
C GLN A 281 -2.21 20.21 20.39
N TRP A 282 -2.47 20.30 19.08
CA TRP A 282 -2.04 21.43 18.28
C TRP A 282 -2.64 22.75 18.78
N THR A 283 -3.89 22.78 19.17
CA THR A 283 -4.53 23.98 19.75
C THR A 283 -3.77 24.53 20.95
N LYS A 284 -3.13 23.65 21.74
CA LYS A 284 -2.34 24.03 22.92
C LYS A 284 -0.90 24.38 22.61
N LEU A 285 -0.30 23.71 21.62
CA LEU A 285 1.14 23.72 21.34
C LEU A 285 1.46 24.32 19.96
N LYS A 286 0.51 25.00 19.32
CA LYS A 286 0.66 25.52 17.95
C LYS A 286 1.87 26.42 17.71
N ALA A 287 2.42 27.01 18.78
CA ALA A 287 3.64 27.80 18.71
C ALA A 287 4.88 26.99 18.30
N GLU A 288 4.86 25.67 18.51
CA GLU A 288 5.91 24.74 18.06
C GLU A 288 5.90 24.55 16.53
N THR A 289 4.72 24.67 15.90
CA THR A 289 4.53 24.48 14.45
C THR A 289 3.89 25.72 13.80
N PRO A 290 4.57 26.89 13.82
CA PRO A 290 3.99 28.15 13.33
C PRO A 290 3.72 28.17 11.81
N HIS A 291 4.25 27.21 11.10
CA HIS A 291 4.03 27.01 9.66
C HIS A 291 2.66 26.42 9.32
N LEU A 292 1.99 25.73 10.27
CA LEU A 292 0.66 25.15 10.03
C LEU A 292 -0.42 26.24 10.15
N LYS A 293 -1.31 26.30 9.15
CA LYS A 293 -2.38 27.32 9.03
C LYS A 293 -3.78 26.79 9.32
N MET A 294 -3.95 25.46 9.30
CA MET A 294 -5.23 24.79 9.49
C MET A 294 -5.10 23.76 10.62
N LEU A 295 -6.23 23.26 11.10
CA LEU A 295 -6.25 22.14 12.03
C LEU A 295 -5.62 20.88 11.37
N PRO A 296 -4.89 20.05 12.12
CA PRO A 296 -4.40 18.76 11.64
C PRO A 296 -5.45 17.91 10.93
N SER A 297 -6.67 17.87 11.44
CA SER A 297 -7.79 17.15 10.83
C SER A 297 -8.19 17.70 9.46
N GLU A 298 -8.02 19.00 9.21
CA GLU A 298 -8.33 19.61 7.92
C GLU A 298 -7.32 19.20 6.85
N TYR A 299 -6.01 19.12 7.20
CA TYR A 299 -4.99 18.56 6.31
C TYR A 299 -5.28 17.10 5.99
N MET A 300 -5.62 16.30 6.99
CA MET A 300 -5.94 14.89 6.79
C MET A 300 -7.12 14.73 5.83
N ARG A 301 -8.23 15.43 6.05
CA ARG A 301 -9.41 15.36 5.18
C ARG A 301 -9.16 15.88 3.77
N ARG A 302 -8.24 16.83 3.59
CA ARG A 302 -7.91 17.40 2.28
C ARG A 302 -7.01 16.48 1.46
N ASN A 303 -6.02 15.86 2.09
CA ASN A 303 -4.88 15.25 1.43
C ASN A 303 -4.79 13.73 1.55
N VAL A 304 -5.59 13.08 2.44
CA VAL A 304 -5.40 11.66 2.79
C VAL A 304 -6.62 10.82 2.41
N TRP A 305 -6.35 9.66 1.82
CA TRP A 305 -7.32 8.60 1.53
C TRP A 305 -6.89 7.32 2.23
N PHE A 306 -7.85 6.43 2.47
CA PHE A 306 -7.65 5.17 3.17
C PHE A 306 -8.20 4.04 2.33
N THR A 307 -7.50 2.89 2.28
CA THR A 307 -8.08 1.66 1.72
C THR A 307 -8.91 0.92 2.77
N THR A 308 -9.85 0.10 2.30
CA THR A 308 -10.75 -0.64 3.19
C THR A 308 -10.11 -1.88 3.83
N GLN A 309 -9.11 -2.48 3.20
CA GLN A 309 -8.50 -3.72 3.69
C GLN A 309 -7.20 -3.42 4.46
N PRO A 310 -6.96 -4.07 5.62
CA PRO A 310 -7.95 -4.72 6.48
C PRO A 310 -8.81 -3.69 7.17
N ILE A 311 -10.11 -3.97 7.30
CA ILE A 311 -11.02 -3.04 7.96
C ILE A 311 -11.32 -3.46 9.39
N GLU A 312 -11.48 -2.48 10.27
CA GLU A 312 -11.95 -2.73 11.63
C GLU A 312 -13.43 -3.12 11.61
N GLU A 313 -13.78 -4.19 12.31
CA GLU A 313 -15.15 -4.70 12.42
C GLU A 313 -15.68 -4.54 13.86
N PRO A 314 -16.13 -3.33 14.26
CA PRO A 314 -16.67 -3.11 15.59
C PRO A 314 -18.03 -3.77 15.78
N GLU A 315 -18.38 -4.04 17.04
CA GLU A 315 -19.75 -4.35 17.45
C GLU A 315 -20.26 -3.23 18.39
N PRO A 316 -21.29 -2.50 18.01
CA PRO A 316 -22.11 -2.61 16.80
C PRO A 316 -21.45 -2.01 15.53
N ARG A 317 -21.84 -2.51 14.36
CA ARG A 317 -21.23 -2.14 13.06
C ARG A 317 -21.47 -0.68 12.66
N GLU A 318 -22.46 -0.04 13.22
CA GLU A 318 -22.77 1.38 13.02
C GLU A 318 -21.59 2.28 13.38
N HIS A 319 -20.74 1.89 14.33
CA HIS A 319 -19.54 2.64 14.71
C HIS A 319 -18.53 2.75 13.55
N LEU A 320 -18.44 1.74 12.68
CA LEU A 320 -17.63 1.83 11.47
C LEU A 320 -18.20 2.84 10.48
N ALA A 321 -19.53 2.83 10.28
CA ALA A 321 -20.19 3.80 9.41
C ALA A 321 -20.01 5.24 9.92
N GLU A 322 -20.10 5.47 11.23
CA GLU A 322 -19.83 6.76 11.86
C GLU A 322 -18.39 7.22 11.66
N ALA A 323 -17.42 6.32 11.77
CA ALA A 323 -16.00 6.62 11.52
C ALA A 323 -15.78 7.03 10.05
N ILE A 324 -16.37 6.31 9.09
CA ILE A 324 -16.31 6.65 7.67
C ILE A 324 -17.00 7.98 7.39
N GLU A 325 -18.18 8.23 7.97
CA GLU A 325 -18.88 9.51 7.83
C GLU A 325 -18.02 10.67 8.33
N TRP A 326 -17.32 10.48 9.43
CA TRP A 326 -16.42 11.51 9.96
C TRP A 326 -15.22 11.76 9.05
N LEU A 327 -14.61 10.70 8.48
CA LEU A 327 -13.49 10.81 7.54
C LEU A 327 -13.93 11.45 6.21
N GLY A 328 -15.12 11.09 5.74
CA GLY A 328 -15.69 11.38 4.45
C GLY A 328 -15.75 10.13 3.56
N TRP A 329 -16.93 9.83 3.02
CA TRP A 329 -17.12 8.71 2.08
C TRP A 329 -16.26 8.83 0.82
N ASP A 330 -15.89 10.05 0.44
CA ASP A 330 -14.99 10.36 -0.68
C ASP A 330 -13.50 10.16 -0.36
N ARG A 331 -13.17 9.76 0.86
CA ARG A 331 -11.81 9.48 1.33
C ARG A 331 -11.51 7.99 1.47
N VAL A 332 -12.44 7.12 1.14
CA VAL A 332 -12.30 5.67 1.28
C VAL A 332 -12.22 5.03 -0.09
N LEU A 333 -11.21 4.19 -0.28
CA LEU A 333 -10.97 3.41 -1.49
C LEU A 333 -11.12 1.93 -1.17
N PHE A 334 -11.83 1.21 -2.03
CA PHE A 334 -11.91 -0.24 -1.89
C PHE A 334 -10.57 -0.89 -2.23
N ALA A 335 -10.19 -1.92 -1.49
CA ALA A 335 -9.03 -2.76 -1.73
C ALA A 335 -9.30 -4.19 -1.29
N THR A 336 -8.66 -5.17 -1.96
CA THR A 336 -8.81 -6.58 -1.62
C THR A 336 -7.60 -7.20 -0.96
N ASP A 337 -6.42 -6.66 -1.17
CA ASP A 337 -5.15 -7.26 -0.77
C ASP A 337 -4.89 -8.63 -1.45
N TYR A 338 -5.35 -8.79 -2.70
CA TYR A 338 -5.09 -10.02 -3.45
C TYR A 338 -3.58 -10.18 -3.74
N PRO A 339 -2.94 -11.33 -3.50
CA PRO A 339 -3.50 -12.64 -3.16
C PRO A 339 -3.29 -13.06 -1.68
N HIS A 340 -3.25 -12.13 -0.75
CA HIS A 340 -2.96 -12.41 0.65
C HIS A 340 -4.09 -13.19 1.36
N TRP A 341 -3.77 -13.78 2.51
CA TRP A 341 -4.68 -14.68 3.23
C TRP A 341 -5.91 -13.97 3.80
N ASP A 342 -5.78 -12.71 4.12
CA ASP A 342 -6.81 -11.80 4.65
C ASP A 342 -7.54 -11.01 3.55
N PHE A 343 -7.53 -11.54 2.34
CA PHE A 343 -8.26 -11.03 1.19
C PHE A 343 -9.71 -10.67 1.50
N ASP A 344 -10.09 -9.43 1.19
CA ASP A 344 -11.44 -8.93 1.34
C ASP A 344 -12.30 -9.20 0.09
N ASP A 345 -13.24 -10.13 0.21
CA ASP A 345 -14.23 -10.40 -0.84
C ASP A 345 -15.10 -9.14 -1.06
N PRO A 346 -15.19 -8.61 -2.30
CA PRO A 346 -15.98 -7.41 -2.59
C PRO A 346 -17.45 -7.47 -2.18
N ALA A 347 -18.02 -8.68 -2.08
CA ALA A 347 -19.40 -8.85 -1.64
C ALA A 347 -19.58 -8.65 -0.12
N HIS A 348 -18.50 -8.78 0.65
CA HIS A 348 -18.55 -8.83 2.12
C HIS A 348 -17.60 -7.85 2.81
N ALA A 349 -16.70 -7.20 2.07
CA ALA A 349 -15.61 -6.35 2.58
C ALA A 349 -16.09 -5.21 3.50
N LEU A 350 -17.25 -4.62 3.22
CA LEU A 350 -17.84 -3.57 4.04
C LEU A 350 -19.17 -4.04 4.66
N PRO A 351 -19.15 -4.62 5.86
CA PRO A 351 -20.34 -5.21 6.49
C PRO A 351 -21.26 -4.16 7.13
N ILE A 352 -21.47 -3.03 6.46
CA ILE A 352 -22.31 -1.90 6.89
C ILE A 352 -23.35 -1.55 5.82
N ARG A 353 -24.39 -0.84 6.23
CA ARG A 353 -25.39 -0.32 5.28
C ARG A 353 -24.83 0.91 4.55
N MET A 354 -24.90 0.87 3.24
CA MET A 354 -24.50 1.97 2.36
C MET A 354 -25.64 2.31 1.39
N THR A 355 -25.77 3.58 1.06
CA THR A 355 -26.54 3.98 -0.11
C THR A 355 -25.83 3.54 -1.38
N GLU A 356 -26.53 3.45 -2.50
CA GLU A 356 -25.92 3.12 -3.79
C GLU A 356 -24.83 4.14 -4.18
N ALA A 357 -25.04 5.42 -3.87
CA ALA A 357 -24.07 6.48 -4.11
C ALA A 357 -22.78 6.27 -3.29
N GLN A 358 -22.88 5.95 -2.01
CA GLN A 358 -21.73 5.65 -1.14
C GLN A 358 -21.00 4.40 -1.62
N ARG A 359 -21.75 3.33 -1.95
CA ARG A 359 -21.15 2.11 -2.48
C ARG A 359 -20.40 2.40 -3.77
N ARG A 360 -20.98 3.09 -4.72
CA ARG A 360 -20.36 3.46 -5.98
C ARG A 360 -19.11 4.33 -5.77
N ALA A 361 -19.19 5.29 -4.84
CA ALA A 361 -18.06 6.15 -4.49
C ALA A 361 -16.87 5.30 -4.00
N VAL A 362 -17.05 4.47 -2.97
CA VAL A 362 -16.00 3.68 -2.35
C VAL A 362 -15.43 2.63 -3.31
N PHE A 363 -16.30 1.89 -4.00
CA PHE A 363 -15.87 0.77 -4.83
C PHE A 363 -15.35 1.17 -6.21
N LEU A 364 -15.53 2.42 -6.66
CA LEU A 364 -15.10 2.82 -8.01
C LEU A 364 -14.68 4.28 -8.13
N GLU A 365 -15.59 5.24 -7.86
CA GLU A 365 -15.41 6.60 -8.35
C GLU A 365 -14.31 7.35 -7.58
N ASN A 366 -14.12 7.05 -6.29
CA ASN A 366 -13.06 7.66 -5.49
C ASN A 366 -11.67 7.28 -6.05
N ALA A 367 -11.47 6.00 -6.37
CA ALA A 367 -10.21 5.53 -6.96
C ALA A 367 -9.94 6.19 -8.31
N LYS A 368 -10.96 6.28 -9.20
CA LYS A 368 -10.82 7.01 -10.47
C LYS A 368 -10.39 8.45 -10.27
N SER A 369 -11.00 9.15 -9.30
CA SER A 369 -10.68 10.55 -8.98
C SER A 369 -9.28 10.72 -8.40
N VAL A 370 -8.87 9.81 -7.50
CA VAL A 370 -7.54 9.86 -6.87
C VAL A 370 -6.45 9.60 -7.89
N TYR A 371 -6.60 8.55 -8.68
CA TYR A 371 -5.62 8.10 -9.67
C TYR A 371 -5.75 8.76 -11.04
N ARG A 372 -6.68 9.73 -11.20
CA ARG A 372 -6.93 10.47 -12.45
C ARG A 372 -7.23 9.57 -13.66
N LEU A 373 -7.94 8.50 -13.46
CA LEU A 373 -8.34 7.55 -14.50
C LEU A 373 -9.80 7.83 -14.89
N LEU A 374 -10.03 8.94 -15.58
CA LEU A 374 -11.34 9.38 -16.05
C LEU A 374 -11.74 8.68 -17.36
#